data_b4201a1fe919536b0c4785a4669f39d2
#
_entry.id   b4201a1fe919536b0c4785a4669f39d2
#
_cell.length_a   1.000
_cell.length_b   1.000
_cell.length_c   1.000
_cell.angle_alpha   90.00
_cell.angle_beta   90.00
_cell.angle_gamma   90.00
#
_symmetry.space_group_name_H-M   'P 1'
#
loop_
_entity.id
_entity.type
_entity.pdbx_description
1 polymer ?
#
loop_
_entity_poly.entity_id
_entity_poly.type
_entity_poly.pdbx_seq_one_letter_code
_entity_poly.pdbx_strand_id
1 'polypeptide(L)'
;MSRFPPFKQRKKKLVVSVLLFERARFVIQVGTHFWVKKGTRHIVRWSSALAFVLAVVLVANLVCFGPLYNNISGALNATSVNLNEDTEQQSKDTIKQVGEEGLVLVKNDGLLPLSEDVTSLNVFGWDSTNPLFGGVGSGSSDGSSAVGIIQSLQDAGYQTNEELTKMYTDYRSDRPGISMSAQDWTLPEPTIDYYTDEIMSDAENFSNTAVITIGRSGGEGADLPKDMNAVINGTYDIAKEVAVNAKGKENLNYQYLKGTYTNNGDYDDFDEGEHYLQLSNTEEAMIDLVCSTFENVIVVINSNNTMELDWVDDYDSIGAVILAPGTGETGMSALG
;
A
#
# COMPACT_ATOMS: atom_id res chain seq x y z
N MET A 1 11.38 13.42 17.22
CA MET A 1 11.62 13.97 18.61
C MET A 1 10.39 14.70 19.07
N SER A 2 9.39 14.03 19.61
CA SER A 2 8.23 14.66 20.26
C SER A 2 8.51 14.84 21.75
N ARG A 3 8.64 16.09 22.18
CA ARG A 3 8.87 16.43 23.58
C ARG A 3 7.59 16.23 24.38
N PHE A 4 7.60 15.30 25.32
CA PHE A 4 6.58 15.23 26.37
C PHE A 4 6.49 16.57 27.10
N PRO A 5 5.30 17.09 27.39
CA PRO A 5 5.16 18.30 28.16
C PRO A 5 5.73 18.07 29.57
N PRO A 6 6.51 19.05 30.11
CA PRO A 6 7.22 18.87 31.36
C PRO A 6 6.24 18.70 32.54
N PHE A 7 6.66 17.94 33.54
CA PHE A 7 5.94 17.54 34.75
C PHE A 7 5.16 18.70 35.45
N LYS A 8 5.55 19.93 35.18
CA LYS A 8 4.86 21.16 35.63
C LYS A 8 3.45 21.36 35.04
N GLN A 9 3.19 20.83 33.80
CA GLN A 9 1.86 20.98 33.21
C GLN A 9 0.84 19.98 33.76
N ARG A 10 1.28 18.80 34.22
CA ARG A 10 0.39 17.82 34.86
C ARG A 10 -0.14 18.33 36.20
N LYS A 11 0.70 19.03 36.99
CA LYS A 11 0.25 19.69 38.25
C LYS A 11 -0.78 20.78 37.98
N LYS A 12 -0.63 21.57 36.90
CA LYS A 12 -1.62 22.61 36.54
C LYS A 12 -2.98 22.04 36.19
N LYS A 13 -3.04 20.93 35.43
CA LYS A 13 -4.32 20.28 35.06
C LYS A 13 -5.03 19.68 36.27
N LEU A 14 -4.29 19.07 37.18
CA LEU A 14 -4.85 18.52 38.42
C LEU A 14 -5.40 19.65 39.33
N VAL A 15 -4.69 20.75 39.46
CA VAL A 15 -5.11 21.92 40.20
C VAL A 15 -6.37 22.57 39.62
N VAL A 16 -6.47 22.66 38.29
CA VAL A 16 -7.65 23.17 37.60
C VAL A 16 -8.87 22.26 37.83
N SER A 17 -8.70 20.95 37.81
CA SER A 17 -9.79 19.99 38.05
C SER A 17 -10.28 20.08 39.51
N VAL A 18 -9.38 20.22 40.46
CA VAL A 18 -9.74 20.40 41.89
C VAL A 18 -10.45 21.74 42.12
N LEU A 19 -9.99 22.81 41.46
CA LEU A 19 -10.64 24.13 41.55
C LEU A 19 -12.04 24.15 40.95
N LEU A 20 -12.26 23.42 39.82
CA LEU A 20 -13.58 23.28 39.21
C LEU A 20 -14.53 22.45 40.10
N PHE A 21 -14.02 21.42 40.75
CA PHE A 21 -14.79 20.64 41.72
C PHE A 21 -15.19 21.45 42.94
N GLU A 22 -14.28 22.22 43.52
CA GLU A 22 -14.56 23.11 44.65
C GLU A 22 -15.55 24.24 44.28
N ARG A 23 -15.46 24.77 43.03
CA ARG A 23 -16.44 25.77 42.56
C ARG A 23 -17.82 25.14 42.37
N ALA A 24 -17.93 23.96 41.75
CA ALA A 24 -19.21 23.26 41.61
C ALA A 24 -19.83 22.94 42.97
N ARG A 25 -19.04 22.46 43.93
CA ARG A 25 -19.45 22.21 45.32
C ARG A 25 -19.96 23.49 45.99
N PHE A 26 -19.24 24.61 45.83
CA PHE A 26 -19.63 25.89 46.37
C PHE A 26 -20.96 26.39 45.79
N VAL A 27 -21.14 26.31 44.46
CA VAL A 27 -22.39 26.71 43.80
C VAL A 27 -23.59 25.86 44.28
N ILE A 28 -23.42 24.56 44.41
CA ILE A 28 -24.45 23.66 44.94
C ILE A 28 -24.76 23.99 46.40
N GLN A 29 -23.73 24.27 47.19
CA GLN A 29 -23.89 24.59 48.61
C GLN A 29 -24.60 25.94 48.84
N VAL A 30 -24.25 26.97 48.06
CA VAL A 30 -24.89 28.28 48.07
C VAL A 30 -26.32 28.20 47.55
N GLY A 31 -26.54 27.59 46.38
CA GLY A 31 -27.86 27.41 45.79
C GLY A 31 -28.81 26.65 46.72
N THR A 32 -28.37 25.55 47.34
CA THR A 32 -29.18 24.82 48.30
C THR A 32 -29.47 25.61 49.57
N HIS A 33 -28.63 26.58 49.96
CA HIS A 33 -28.85 27.42 51.15
C HIS A 33 -29.99 28.42 50.91
N PHE A 34 -30.07 29.01 49.75
CA PHE A 34 -31.05 30.08 49.45
C PHE A 34 -32.37 29.55 48.91
N TRP A 35 -32.38 28.45 48.14
CA TRP A 35 -33.56 28.03 47.38
C TRP A 35 -34.27 26.78 47.96
N VAL A 36 -33.69 26.08 48.95
CA VAL A 36 -34.22 24.82 49.47
C VAL A 36 -34.65 25.00 50.94
N LYS A 37 -35.84 24.55 51.32
CA LYS A 37 -36.34 24.55 52.69
C LYS A 37 -35.37 23.79 53.63
N LYS A 38 -35.18 24.30 54.84
CA LYS A 38 -34.15 23.85 55.80
C LYS A 38 -34.20 22.32 56.03
N GLY A 39 -35.39 21.69 56.11
CA GLY A 39 -35.56 20.25 56.32
C GLY A 39 -35.18 19.36 55.14
N THR A 40 -35.22 19.89 53.90
CA THR A 40 -34.91 19.14 52.68
C THR A 40 -33.48 19.33 52.17
N ARG A 41 -32.71 20.21 52.75
CA ARG A 41 -31.34 20.54 52.33
C ARG A 41 -30.38 19.33 52.35
N HIS A 42 -30.50 18.47 53.33
CA HIS A 42 -29.69 17.27 53.42
C HIS A 42 -30.01 16.28 52.27
N ILE A 43 -31.29 16.09 51.97
CA ILE A 43 -31.73 15.20 50.91
C ILE A 43 -31.19 15.72 49.57
N VAL A 44 -31.35 17.01 49.25
CA VAL A 44 -30.88 17.61 48.02
C VAL A 44 -29.35 17.50 47.89
N ARG A 45 -28.60 17.74 48.96
CA ARG A 45 -27.14 17.62 48.93
C ARG A 45 -26.67 16.20 48.70
N TRP A 46 -27.27 15.23 49.37
CA TRP A 46 -26.91 13.82 49.17
C TRP A 46 -27.35 13.27 47.80
N SER A 47 -28.52 13.64 47.34
CA SER A 47 -28.97 13.25 45.98
C SER A 47 -28.12 13.88 44.88
N SER A 48 -27.70 15.14 45.04
CA SER A 48 -26.78 15.77 44.08
C SER A 48 -25.38 15.14 44.10
N ALA A 49 -24.89 14.78 45.30
CA ALA A 49 -23.60 14.07 45.42
C ALA A 49 -23.69 12.67 44.76
N LEU A 50 -24.77 11.94 45.00
CA LEU A 50 -25.00 10.62 44.37
C LEU A 50 -25.14 10.76 42.85
N ALA A 51 -25.89 11.72 42.34
CA ALA A 51 -26.04 11.96 40.90
C ALA A 51 -24.69 12.33 40.26
N PHE A 52 -23.84 13.10 40.97
CA PHE A 52 -22.49 13.41 40.48
C PHE A 52 -21.62 12.16 40.41
N VAL A 53 -21.62 11.32 41.45
CA VAL A 53 -20.86 10.05 41.45
C VAL A 53 -21.32 9.14 40.32
N LEU A 54 -22.66 8.99 40.11
CA LEU A 54 -23.21 8.20 39.02
C LEU A 54 -22.82 8.76 37.65
N ALA A 55 -22.79 10.08 37.46
CA ALA A 55 -22.35 10.71 36.24
C ALA A 55 -20.85 10.46 35.99
N VAL A 56 -20.01 10.56 37.01
CA VAL A 56 -18.58 10.22 36.91
C VAL A 56 -18.37 8.76 36.53
N VAL A 57 -19.10 7.85 37.19
CA VAL A 57 -19.04 6.41 36.87
C VAL A 57 -19.51 6.14 35.45
N LEU A 58 -20.60 6.79 34.98
CA LEU A 58 -21.08 6.67 33.63
C LEU A 58 -20.04 7.14 32.60
N VAL A 59 -19.47 8.33 32.82
CA VAL A 59 -18.42 8.87 31.94
C VAL A 59 -17.19 7.98 31.92
N ALA A 60 -16.76 7.49 33.09
CA ALA A 60 -15.63 6.56 33.19
C ALA A 60 -15.91 5.26 32.42
N ASN A 61 -17.13 4.71 32.52
CA ASN A 61 -17.51 3.53 31.76
C ASN A 61 -17.53 3.81 30.24
N LEU A 62 -18.07 4.93 29.80
CA LEU A 62 -18.08 5.31 28.38
C LEU A 62 -16.66 5.49 27.82
N VAL A 63 -15.74 6.01 28.63
CA VAL A 63 -14.34 6.20 28.26
C VAL A 63 -13.56 4.89 28.28
N CYS A 64 -13.74 4.06 29.34
CA CYS A 64 -12.93 2.86 29.56
C CYS A 64 -13.46 1.62 28.83
N PHE A 65 -14.76 1.55 28.52
CA PHE A 65 -15.42 0.37 27.93
C PHE A 65 -16.33 0.73 26.76
N GLY A 66 -16.47 2.01 26.42
CA GLY A 66 -17.31 2.52 25.36
C GLY A 66 -16.56 2.79 24.05
N PRO A 67 -17.21 3.42 23.09
CA PRO A 67 -16.66 3.66 21.74
C PRO A 67 -15.39 4.50 21.71
N LEU A 68 -15.09 5.25 22.77
CA LEU A 68 -13.87 6.06 22.88
C LEU A 68 -12.66 5.27 23.40
N TYR A 69 -12.86 4.06 23.92
CA TYR A 69 -11.78 3.25 24.51
C TYR A 69 -10.64 3.01 23.53
N ASN A 70 -10.94 2.57 22.31
CA ASN A 70 -9.92 2.24 21.32
C ASN A 70 -9.09 3.48 20.92
N ASN A 71 -9.74 4.63 20.75
CA ASN A 71 -9.05 5.88 20.39
C ASN A 71 -8.17 6.37 21.54
N ILE A 72 -8.66 6.31 22.78
CA ILE A 72 -7.91 6.74 23.97
C ILE A 72 -6.79 5.74 24.27
N SER A 73 -7.07 4.45 24.20
CA SER A 73 -6.08 3.38 24.40
C SER A 73 -4.98 3.46 23.35
N GLY A 74 -5.33 3.64 22.06
CA GLY A 74 -4.38 3.83 20.99
C GLY A 74 -3.49 5.06 21.23
N ALA A 75 -4.07 6.20 21.59
CA ALA A 75 -3.33 7.44 21.86
C ALA A 75 -2.43 7.37 23.13
N LEU A 76 -2.84 6.58 24.12
CA LEU A 76 -2.06 6.41 25.36
C LEU A 76 -0.98 5.33 25.25
N ASN A 77 -1.23 4.30 24.42
CA ASN A 77 -0.34 3.18 24.22
C ASN A 77 0.48 3.29 22.92
N ALA A 78 0.38 4.41 22.20
CA ALA A 78 1.26 4.73 21.09
C ALA A 78 2.69 4.96 21.64
N THR A 79 3.33 3.88 22.05
CA THR A 79 4.76 3.85 22.31
C THR A 79 5.43 3.47 21.01
N SER A 80 6.40 4.28 20.57
CA SER A 80 7.39 3.79 19.60
C SER A 80 8.08 2.60 20.24
N VAL A 81 7.72 1.40 19.80
CA VAL A 81 8.47 0.20 20.17
C VAL A 81 9.75 0.25 19.33
N ASN A 82 10.86 0.60 19.94
CA ASN A 82 12.15 0.36 19.32
C ASN A 82 12.47 -1.11 19.56
N LEU A 83 12.45 -1.89 18.50
CA LEU A 83 13.04 -3.22 18.52
C LEU A 83 14.55 -3.10 18.78
N ASN A 84 15.14 -4.05 19.46
CA ASN A 84 16.59 -4.10 19.50
C ASN A 84 17.12 -4.58 18.13
N GLU A 85 18.35 -4.21 17.80
CA GLU A 85 18.95 -4.50 16.49
C GLU A 85 18.95 -6.00 16.16
N ASP A 86 19.19 -6.86 17.16
CA ASP A 86 19.18 -8.32 16.96
C ASP A 86 17.79 -8.85 16.58
N THR A 87 16.73 -8.34 17.24
CA THR A 87 15.34 -8.74 16.94
C THR A 87 14.90 -8.22 15.57
N GLU A 88 15.31 -7.02 15.22
CA GLU A 88 15.04 -6.44 13.90
C GLU A 88 15.71 -7.27 12.80
N GLN A 89 16.98 -7.64 12.98
CA GLN A 89 17.70 -8.46 12.00
C GLN A 89 17.08 -9.85 11.87
N GLN A 90 16.76 -10.53 12.98
CA GLN A 90 16.06 -11.82 12.94
C GLN A 90 14.71 -11.75 12.23
N SER A 91 13.99 -10.64 12.38
CA SER A 91 12.73 -10.41 11.66
C SER A 91 12.97 -10.30 10.15
N LYS A 92 13.97 -9.53 9.72
CA LYS A 92 14.34 -9.40 8.30
C LYS A 92 14.76 -10.73 7.69
N ASP A 93 15.60 -11.50 8.40
CA ASP A 93 16.05 -12.82 7.95
C ASP A 93 14.86 -13.79 7.81
N THR A 94 13.94 -13.77 8.77
CA THR A 94 12.72 -14.59 8.69
C THR A 94 11.83 -14.18 7.53
N ILE A 95 11.65 -12.87 7.27
CA ILE A 95 10.85 -12.37 6.15
C ILE A 95 11.51 -12.74 4.83
N LYS A 96 12.85 -12.65 4.73
CA LYS A 96 13.57 -13.09 3.55
C LYS A 96 13.31 -14.58 3.29
N GLN A 97 13.44 -15.44 4.30
CA GLN A 97 13.13 -16.86 4.17
C GLN A 97 11.68 -17.12 3.73
N VAL A 98 10.71 -16.38 4.28
CA VAL A 98 9.31 -16.45 3.83
C VAL A 98 9.19 -16.05 2.35
N GLY A 99 9.95 -15.06 1.90
CA GLY A 99 10.02 -14.67 0.50
C GLY A 99 10.60 -15.77 -0.38
N GLU A 100 11.74 -16.36 0.01
CA GLU A 100 12.39 -17.48 -0.70
C GLU A 100 11.47 -18.70 -0.86
N GLU A 101 10.61 -18.96 0.12
CA GLU A 101 9.62 -20.05 0.07
C GLU A 101 8.29 -19.62 -0.59
N GLY A 102 8.02 -18.32 -0.69
CA GLY A 102 6.74 -17.76 -1.12
C GLY A 102 6.72 -17.23 -2.56
N LEU A 103 7.87 -16.89 -3.14
CA LEU A 103 7.97 -16.58 -4.56
C LEU A 103 7.72 -17.85 -5.37
N VAL A 104 6.87 -17.75 -6.40
CA VAL A 104 6.44 -18.93 -7.17
C VAL A 104 7.11 -18.94 -8.54
N LEU A 105 7.96 -19.95 -8.79
CA LEU A 105 8.52 -20.21 -10.10
C LEU A 105 7.47 -20.94 -10.95
N VAL A 106 6.82 -20.21 -11.87
CA VAL A 106 5.73 -20.74 -12.73
C VAL A 106 6.28 -21.47 -13.93
N LYS A 107 7.34 -20.93 -14.55
CA LYS A 107 8.03 -21.50 -15.71
C LYS A 107 9.53 -21.46 -15.46
N ASN A 108 10.22 -22.54 -15.83
CA ASN A 108 11.68 -22.55 -15.89
C ASN A 108 12.15 -23.62 -16.89
N ASP A 109 12.60 -23.18 -18.03
CA ASP A 109 13.12 -24.03 -19.10
C ASP A 109 14.64 -24.31 -18.93
N GLY A 110 15.12 -24.16 -17.70
CA GLY A 110 16.54 -24.38 -17.33
C GLY A 110 17.37 -23.09 -17.32
N LEU A 111 16.73 -21.90 -17.46
CA LEU A 111 17.42 -20.62 -17.36
C LEU A 111 17.82 -20.29 -15.93
N LEU A 112 17.00 -20.65 -14.94
CA LEU A 112 17.29 -20.46 -13.52
C LEU A 112 17.73 -21.78 -12.85
N PRO A 113 18.71 -21.73 -11.91
CA PRO A 113 19.46 -20.54 -11.51
C PRO A 113 20.37 -20.04 -12.65
N LEU A 114 20.59 -18.72 -12.69
CA LEU A 114 21.49 -18.13 -13.67
C LEU A 114 22.90 -18.72 -13.55
N SER A 115 23.59 -18.86 -14.70
CA SER A 115 25.00 -19.27 -14.71
C SER A 115 25.88 -18.26 -13.97
N GLU A 116 26.94 -18.72 -13.29
CA GLU A 116 27.92 -17.87 -12.60
C GLU A 116 28.59 -16.84 -13.53
N ASP A 117 28.56 -17.06 -14.83
CA ASP A 117 29.08 -16.12 -15.83
C ASP A 117 28.16 -14.91 -16.08
N VAL A 118 26.88 -15.00 -15.70
CA VAL A 118 25.93 -13.89 -15.79
C VAL A 118 26.13 -12.98 -14.58
N THR A 119 26.72 -11.84 -14.79
CA THR A 119 27.03 -10.85 -13.73
C THR A 119 26.25 -9.54 -13.88
N SER A 120 25.52 -9.38 -15.00
CA SER A 120 24.79 -8.16 -15.32
C SER A 120 23.42 -8.49 -15.92
N LEU A 121 22.41 -7.65 -15.61
CA LEU A 121 21.03 -7.83 -15.99
C LEU A 121 20.45 -6.52 -16.51
N ASN A 122 19.79 -6.55 -17.66
CA ASN A 122 18.92 -5.47 -18.09
C ASN A 122 17.56 -5.65 -17.43
N VAL A 123 17.06 -4.64 -16.72
CA VAL A 123 15.76 -4.73 -16.05
C VAL A 123 14.78 -3.81 -16.74
N PHE A 124 13.82 -4.39 -17.42
CA PHE A 124 12.75 -3.72 -18.17
C PHE A 124 11.44 -3.72 -17.38
N GLY A 125 10.54 -2.83 -17.78
CA GLY A 125 9.24 -2.62 -17.14
C GLY A 125 9.28 -1.57 -16.05
N TRP A 126 8.36 -0.62 -16.11
CA TRP A 126 8.28 0.49 -15.15
C TRP A 126 8.18 0.01 -13.69
N ASP A 127 7.55 -1.14 -13.46
CA ASP A 127 7.41 -1.74 -12.12
C ASP A 127 8.77 -2.05 -11.46
N SER A 128 9.85 -2.18 -12.24
CA SER A 128 11.22 -2.39 -11.72
C SER A 128 11.67 -1.28 -10.77
N THR A 129 11.29 -0.04 -11.06
CA THR A 129 11.64 1.15 -10.28
C THR A 129 10.59 1.53 -9.25
N ASN A 130 9.38 1.02 -9.39
CA ASN A 130 8.24 1.31 -8.52
C ASN A 130 7.44 0.04 -8.17
N PRO A 131 8.06 -0.99 -7.58
CA PRO A 131 7.40 -2.25 -7.31
C PRO A 131 6.27 -2.13 -6.29
N LEU A 132 5.36 -3.09 -6.33
CA LEU A 132 4.27 -3.23 -5.39
C LEU A 132 4.76 -3.92 -4.11
N PHE A 133 4.80 -3.21 -3.01
CA PHE A 133 5.21 -3.78 -1.72
C PHE A 133 4.05 -4.35 -0.90
N GLY A 134 2.84 -3.93 -1.17
CA GLY A 134 1.63 -4.37 -0.45
C GLY A 134 0.36 -4.02 -1.21
N GLY A 135 -0.76 -4.36 -0.61
CA GLY A 135 -2.08 -4.00 -1.15
C GLY A 135 -2.56 -2.63 -0.64
N VAL A 136 -3.87 -2.45 -0.69
CA VAL A 136 -4.58 -1.23 -0.26
C VAL A 136 -5.18 -1.45 1.13
N GLY A 137 -5.44 -0.39 1.87
CA GLY A 137 -6.11 -0.45 3.16
C GLY A 137 -5.24 -1.06 4.25
N SER A 138 -5.75 -2.05 4.97
CA SER A 138 -5.03 -2.73 6.06
C SER A 138 -3.86 -3.60 5.58
N GLY A 139 -3.81 -3.92 4.30
CA GLY A 139 -2.71 -4.65 3.67
C GLY A 139 -1.66 -3.73 3.04
N SER A 140 -1.73 -2.41 3.24
CA SER A 140 -0.74 -1.48 2.69
C SER A 140 0.61 -1.61 3.42
N SER A 141 1.69 -1.41 2.67
CA SER A 141 3.06 -1.36 3.19
C SER A 141 3.68 0.00 2.91
N ASP A 142 4.58 0.44 3.79
CA ASP A 142 5.39 1.64 3.55
C ASP A 142 6.58 1.27 2.66
N GLY A 143 6.55 1.75 1.42
CA GLY A 143 7.61 1.51 0.43
C GLY A 143 8.85 2.39 0.61
N SER A 144 8.84 3.36 1.52
CA SER A 144 9.91 4.36 1.64
C SER A 144 11.26 3.79 2.06
N SER A 145 11.27 2.64 2.74
CA SER A 145 12.47 1.92 3.17
C SER A 145 12.51 0.47 2.66
N ALA A 146 11.63 0.14 1.73
CA ALA A 146 11.50 -1.22 1.24
C ALA A 146 12.60 -1.58 0.23
N VAL A 147 12.97 -2.86 0.23
CA VAL A 147 13.87 -3.42 -0.78
C VAL A 147 13.07 -3.61 -2.07
N GLY A 148 13.47 -2.90 -3.13
CA GLY A 148 12.88 -3.03 -4.45
C GLY A 148 13.51 -4.15 -5.30
N ILE A 149 12.97 -4.35 -6.50
CA ILE A 149 13.45 -5.39 -7.43
C ILE A 149 14.91 -5.15 -7.81
N ILE A 150 15.25 -3.94 -8.25
CA ILE A 150 16.62 -3.58 -8.65
C ILE A 150 17.59 -3.75 -7.47
N GLN A 151 17.24 -3.27 -6.29
CA GLN A 151 18.07 -3.40 -5.09
C GLN A 151 18.28 -4.87 -4.72
N SER A 152 17.25 -5.73 -4.83
CA SER A 152 17.37 -7.16 -4.55
C SER A 152 18.38 -7.85 -5.47
N LEU A 153 18.34 -7.56 -6.76
CA LEU A 153 19.29 -8.09 -7.74
C LEU A 153 20.72 -7.59 -7.47
N GLN A 154 20.88 -6.31 -7.12
CA GLN A 154 22.18 -5.74 -6.76
C GLN A 154 22.75 -6.34 -5.47
N ASP A 155 21.93 -6.56 -4.46
CA ASP A 155 22.32 -7.20 -3.20
C ASP A 155 22.74 -8.66 -3.40
N ALA A 156 22.19 -9.33 -4.42
CA ALA A 156 22.62 -10.66 -4.86
C ALA A 156 23.93 -10.67 -5.66
N GLY A 157 24.44 -9.50 -6.04
CA GLY A 157 25.73 -9.34 -6.72
C GLY A 157 25.66 -9.04 -8.22
N TYR A 158 24.45 -8.89 -8.78
CA TYR A 158 24.29 -8.50 -10.18
C TYR A 158 24.47 -6.99 -10.37
N GLN A 159 25.06 -6.62 -11.49
CA GLN A 159 24.99 -5.24 -11.98
C GLN A 159 23.69 -5.06 -12.76
N THR A 160 23.00 -3.94 -12.55
CA THR A 160 21.78 -3.59 -13.30
C THR A 160 22.04 -2.38 -14.20
N ASN A 161 21.38 -2.32 -15.35
CA ASN A 161 21.57 -1.24 -16.29
C ASN A 161 21.00 0.09 -15.74
N GLU A 162 21.89 1.07 -15.52
CA GLU A 162 21.54 2.36 -14.93
C GLU A 162 20.76 3.26 -15.91
N GLU A 163 21.01 3.16 -17.23
CA GLU A 163 20.32 3.95 -18.23
C GLU A 163 18.83 3.55 -18.33
N LEU A 164 18.54 2.23 -18.28
CA LEU A 164 17.16 1.75 -18.19
C LEU A 164 16.48 2.22 -16.90
N THR A 165 17.17 2.06 -15.77
CA THR A 165 16.63 2.51 -14.47
C THR A 165 16.32 4.01 -14.50
N LYS A 166 17.22 4.79 -15.08
CA LYS A 166 17.04 6.24 -15.22
C LYS A 166 15.88 6.57 -16.15
N MET A 167 15.74 5.90 -17.29
CA MET A 167 14.65 6.12 -18.23
C MET A 167 13.28 5.95 -17.52
N TYR A 168 13.07 4.85 -16.81
CA TYR A 168 11.82 4.60 -16.10
C TYR A 168 11.57 5.59 -14.96
N THR A 169 12.61 5.96 -14.22
CA THR A 169 12.50 6.93 -13.12
C THR A 169 12.18 8.34 -13.64
N ASP A 170 12.80 8.74 -14.75
CA ASP A 170 12.55 10.03 -15.39
C ASP A 170 11.16 10.08 -16.05
N TYR A 171 10.69 8.94 -16.58
CA TYR A 171 9.35 8.82 -17.16
C TYR A 171 8.26 9.07 -16.11
N ARG A 172 8.32 8.35 -15.00
CA ARG A 172 7.40 8.53 -13.87
C ARG A 172 7.97 7.95 -12.59
N SER A 173 8.06 8.77 -11.55
CA SER A 173 8.61 8.39 -10.25
C SER A 173 7.56 7.97 -9.21
N ASP A 174 6.26 8.21 -9.46
CA ASP A 174 5.19 7.92 -8.51
C ASP A 174 4.24 6.84 -9.05
N ARG A 175 3.98 5.85 -8.20
CA ARG A 175 2.99 4.81 -8.50
C ARG A 175 1.58 5.39 -8.45
N PRO A 176 0.71 5.10 -9.45
CA PRO A 176 -0.70 5.46 -9.42
C PRO A 176 -1.38 4.99 -8.13
N GLY A 177 -2.10 5.92 -7.50
CA GLY A 177 -2.71 5.68 -6.20
C GLY A 177 -4.02 4.92 -6.29
N ILE A 178 -4.10 3.75 -5.66
CA ILE A 178 -5.33 2.98 -5.50
C ILE A 178 -5.72 2.96 -4.03
N SER A 179 -6.96 3.34 -3.75
CA SER A 179 -7.54 3.34 -2.41
C SER A 179 -9.06 3.14 -2.47
N MET A 180 -9.70 2.99 -1.34
CA MET A 180 -11.15 2.92 -1.24
C MET A 180 -11.89 4.19 -1.72
N SER A 181 -11.19 5.33 -1.86
CA SER A 181 -11.78 6.63 -2.17
C SER A 181 -11.28 7.26 -3.47
N ALA A 182 -10.19 6.77 -4.02
CA ALA A 182 -9.61 7.24 -5.28
C ALA A 182 -8.88 6.05 -5.93
N GLN A 183 -9.17 5.77 -7.19
CA GLN A 183 -8.65 4.62 -7.90
C GLN A 183 -8.07 5.08 -9.24
N ASP A 184 -6.75 5.21 -9.28
CA ASP A 184 -6.00 5.44 -10.51
C ASP A 184 -5.44 4.10 -11.00
N TRP A 185 -6.05 3.56 -12.05
CA TRP A 185 -5.74 2.26 -12.64
C TRP A 185 -4.68 2.33 -13.72
N THR A 186 -4.01 3.45 -13.85
CA THR A 186 -2.94 3.64 -14.84
C THR A 186 -1.85 2.59 -14.67
N LEU A 187 -1.45 1.98 -15.78
CA LEU A 187 -0.26 1.18 -15.91
C LEU A 187 0.80 2.04 -16.60
N PRO A 188 1.78 2.57 -15.86
CA PRO A 188 2.65 3.60 -16.42
C PRO A 188 3.84 3.02 -17.18
N GLU A 189 3.62 2.04 -18.04
CA GLU A 189 4.65 1.57 -18.95
C GLU A 189 4.87 2.61 -20.06
N PRO A 190 6.13 2.99 -20.36
CA PRO A 190 6.42 3.92 -21.45
C PRO A 190 6.05 3.34 -22.81
N THR A 191 5.61 4.22 -23.73
CA THR A 191 5.41 3.81 -25.11
C THR A 191 6.74 3.45 -25.79
N ILE A 192 6.67 2.69 -26.88
CA ILE A 192 7.85 2.18 -27.60
C ILE A 192 8.85 3.28 -28.01
N ASP A 193 8.42 4.52 -28.18
CA ASP A 193 9.28 5.67 -28.53
C ASP A 193 10.32 6.01 -27.46
N TYR A 194 10.11 5.60 -26.22
CA TYR A 194 11.08 5.77 -25.14
C TYR A 194 12.27 4.81 -25.24
N TYR A 195 12.10 3.69 -25.91
CA TYR A 195 13.14 2.66 -26.15
C TYR A 195 13.93 3.02 -27.40
N THR A 196 14.66 4.13 -27.33
CA THR A 196 15.45 4.64 -28.46
C THR A 196 16.55 3.66 -28.88
N ASP A 197 17.03 3.79 -30.11
CA ASP A 197 18.18 3.00 -30.62
C ASP A 197 19.40 3.10 -29.67
N GLU A 198 19.60 4.25 -29.02
CA GLU A 198 20.69 4.49 -28.08
C GLU A 198 20.50 3.63 -26.80
N ILE A 199 19.31 3.65 -26.19
CA ILE A 199 18.96 2.89 -24.98
C ILE A 199 19.06 1.38 -25.29
N MET A 200 18.50 0.93 -26.40
CA MET A 200 18.52 -0.49 -26.75
C MET A 200 19.94 -0.98 -27.09
N SER A 201 20.73 -0.19 -27.81
CA SER A 201 22.12 -0.53 -28.08
C SER A 201 22.97 -0.58 -26.82
N ASP A 202 22.74 0.34 -25.84
CA ASP A 202 23.37 0.26 -24.54
C ASP A 202 22.98 -1.03 -23.79
N ALA A 203 21.72 -1.37 -23.79
CA ALA A 203 21.22 -2.59 -23.14
C ALA A 203 21.81 -3.87 -23.76
N GLU A 204 21.87 -3.98 -25.11
CA GLU A 204 22.49 -5.11 -25.81
C GLU A 204 23.99 -5.26 -25.46
N ASN A 205 24.71 -4.13 -25.35
CA ASN A 205 26.12 -4.15 -24.99
C ASN A 205 26.35 -4.46 -23.49
N PHE A 206 25.37 -4.18 -22.63
CA PHE A 206 25.49 -4.34 -21.19
C PHE A 206 25.28 -5.80 -20.75
N SER A 207 24.27 -6.50 -21.27
CA SER A 207 23.96 -7.90 -20.94
C SER A 207 23.13 -8.57 -22.03
N ASN A 208 23.31 -9.88 -22.22
CA ASN A 208 22.43 -10.70 -23.05
C ASN A 208 21.23 -11.26 -22.29
N THR A 209 21.08 -10.92 -21.01
CA THR A 209 19.99 -11.37 -20.14
C THR A 209 19.11 -10.20 -19.74
N ALA A 210 17.81 -10.34 -19.97
CA ALA A 210 16.82 -9.36 -19.60
C ALA A 210 15.88 -9.90 -18.51
N VAL A 211 15.47 -9.01 -17.62
CA VAL A 211 14.39 -9.24 -16.64
C VAL A 211 13.26 -8.29 -16.99
N ILE A 212 12.09 -8.79 -17.30
CA ILE A 212 10.88 -7.99 -17.51
C ILE A 212 10.05 -7.99 -16.23
N THR A 213 9.62 -6.83 -15.78
CA THR A 213 8.78 -6.69 -14.58
C THR A 213 7.41 -6.15 -14.94
N ILE A 214 6.36 -6.85 -14.53
CA ILE A 214 4.96 -6.46 -14.77
C ILE A 214 4.26 -6.32 -13.42
N GLY A 215 3.72 -5.14 -13.14
CA GLY A 215 3.09 -4.83 -11.87
C GLY A 215 1.57 -4.65 -11.96
N ARG A 216 0.82 -5.25 -11.02
CA ARG A 216 -0.64 -5.05 -10.89
C ARG A 216 -1.02 -4.72 -9.46
N SER A 217 -1.46 -3.49 -9.25
CA SER A 217 -1.96 -3.04 -7.95
C SER A 217 -3.33 -3.65 -7.66
N GLY A 218 -3.66 -3.77 -6.38
CA GLY A 218 -4.97 -4.23 -5.92
C GLY A 218 -5.03 -4.26 -4.41
N GLY A 219 -6.23 -4.48 -3.86
CA GLY A 219 -6.39 -4.59 -2.42
C GLY A 219 -7.80 -4.31 -1.93
N GLU A 220 -7.94 -4.17 -0.63
CA GLU A 220 -9.22 -3.99 0.05
C GLU A 220 -9.98 -2.76 -0.46
N GLY A 221 -11.23 -2.96 -0.91
CA GLY A 221 -12.11 -1.89 -1.40
C GLY A 221 -11.72 -1.33 -2.77
N ALA A 222 -10.86 -2.03 -3.52
CA ALA A 222 -10.43 -1.69 -4.86
C ALA A 222 -10.64 -2.90 -5.78
N ASP A 223 -11.90 -3.11 -6.19
CA ASP A 223 -12.25 -4.19 -7.13
C ASP A 223 -11.65 -3.88 -8.50
N LEU A 224 -11.01 -4.89 -9.09
CA LEU A 224 -10.29 -4.74 -10.35
C LEU A 224 -11.26 -4.43 -11.51
N PRO A 225 -10.92 -3.46 -12.37
CA PRO A 225 -11.72 -3.18 -13.56
C PRO A 225 -11.80 -4.38 -14.52
N LYS A 226 -12.99 -4.60 -15.05
CA LYS A 226 -13.27 -5.66 -16.03
C LYS A 226 -13.26 -5.16 -17.46
N ASP A 227 -13.14 -3.86 -17.65
CA ASP A 227 -13.08 -3.19 -18.94
C ASP A 227 -12.20 -1.96 -18.78
N MET A 228 -10.94 -2.09 -19.14
CA MET A 228 -9.96 -1.03 -19.02
C MET A 228 -10.15 0.07 -20.04
N ASN A 229 -10.64 -0.25 -21.24
CA ASN A 229 -10.98 0.76 -22.25
C ASN A 229 -12.10 1.68 -21.73
N ALA A 230 -13.10 1.12 -21.04
CA ALA A 230 -14.15 1.92 -20.40
C ALA A 230 -13.59 2.81 -19.25
N VAL A 231 -12.56 2.35 -18.53
CA VAL A 231 -11.86 3.19 -17.51
C VAL A 231 -11.15 4.36 -18.18
N ILE A 232 -10.39 4.11 -19.26
CA ILE A 232 -9.67 5.14 -20.04
C ILE A 232 -10.64 6.20 -20.57
N ASN A 233 -11.76 5.76 -21.13
CA ASN A 233 -12.79 6.63 -21.69
C ASN A 233 -13.67 7.31 -20.64
N GLY A 234 -13.49 7.03 -19.35
CA GLY A 234 -14.26 7.59 -18.24
C GLY A 234 -15.73 7.12 -18.21
N THR A 235 -16.04 6.00 -18.88
CA THR A 235 -17.38 5.40 -18.95
C THR A 235 -17.57 4.25 -17.96
N TYR A 236 -16.51 3.75 -17.37
CA TYR A 236 -16.53 2.67 -16.37
C TYR A 236 -17.08 3.19 -15.03
N ASP A 237 -18.16 2.58 -14.59
CA ASP A 237 -18.83 2.91 -13.32
C ASP A 237 -18.65 1.74 -12.34
N ILE A 238 -17.56 1.73 -11.62
CA ILE A 238 -17.22 0.73 -10.59
C ILE A 238 -18.34 0.62 -9.56
N ALA A 239 -18.96 1.74 -9.22
CA ALA A 239 -20.05 1.80 -8.25
C ALA A 239 -21.29 1.02 -8.68
N LYS A 240 -21.62 0.98 -9.96
CA LYS A 240 -22.79 0.22 -10.47
C LYS A 240 -22.61 -1.27 -10.34
N GLU A 241 -21.43 -1.80 -10.65
CA GLU A 241 -21.17 -3.25 -10.55
C GLU A 241 -21.18 -3.72 -9.09
N VAL A 242 -20.55 -3.00 -8.20
CA VAL A 242 -20.54 -3.32 -6.77
C VAL A 242 -21.93 -3.15 -6.15
N ALA A 243 -22.67 -2.13 -6.51
CA ALA A 243 -24.06 -1.91 -6.03
C ALA A 243 -25.01 -3.03 -6.50
N VAL A 244 -24.89 -3.50 -7.72
CA VAL A 244 -25.67 -4.61 -8.27
C VAL A 244 -25.39 -5.90 -7.51
N ASN A 245 -24.15 -6.20 -7.19
CA ASN A 245 -23.77 -7.39 -6.43
C ASN A 245 -24.22 -7.33 -4.96
N ALA A 246 -24.34 -6.15 -4.37
CA ALA A 246 -24.80 -5.93 -3.00
C ALA A 246 -26.31 -5.89 -2.80
N LYS A 247 -27.12 -6.59 -3.63
CA LYS A 247 -28.59 -6.73 -3.54
C LYS A 247 -29.42 -5.61 -4.16
N GLY A 248 -28.92 -4.94 -5.21
CA GLY A 248 -29.71 -3.98 -5.99
C GLY A 248 -30.12 -2.71 -5.23
N LYS A 249 -29.44 -2.39 -4.13
CA LYS A 249 -29.57 -1.09 -3.47
C LYS A 249 -28.37 -0.24 -3.86
N GLU A 250 -28.64 0.95 -4.42
CA GLU A 250 -27.62 1.95 -4.64
C GLU A 250 -26.93 2.28 -3.31
N ASN A 251 -25.65 1.92 -3.21
CA ASN A 251 -24.85 2.30 -2.07
C ASN A 251 -24.24 3.68 -2.34
N LEU A 252 -24.81 4.70 -1.78
CA LEU A 252 -24.43 6.10 -1.98
C LEU A 252 -22.94 6.39 -1.72
N ASN A 253 -22.27 5.54 -0.96
CA ASN A 253 -20.83 5.68 -0.67
C ASN A 253 -19.96 5.36 -1.89
N TYR A 254 -20.44 4.61 -2.86
CA TYR A 254 -19.70 4.27 -4.08
C TYR A 254 -19.86 5.27 -5.23
N GLN A 255 -20.74 6.27 -5.12
CA GLN A 255 -20.95 7.29 -6.16
C GLN A 255 -19.70 8.15 -6.44
N TYR A 256 -18.70 8.09 -5.57
CA TYR A 256 -17.47 8.87 -5.68
C TYR A 256 -16.27 8.07 -6.21
N LEU A 257 -16.42 6.76 -6.42
CA LEU A 257 -15.36 5.88 -6.91
C LEU A 257 -15.41 5.85 -8.44
N LYS A 258 -14.87 6.86 -9.07
CA LYS A 258 -14.57 6.78 -10.50
C LYS A 258 -13.15 6.24 -10.66
N GLY A 259 -13.02 5.15 -11.40
CA GLY A 259 -11.73 4.73 -11.92
C GLY A 259 -11.19 5.83 -12.84
N THR A 260 -9.92 6.16 -12.69
CA THR A 260 -9.22 7.09 -13.56
C THR A 260 -8.06 6.38 -14.22
N TYR A 261 -7.67 6.88 -15.38
CA TYR A 261 -6.50 6.46 -16.13
C TYR A 261 -5.77 7.69 -16.63
N THR A 262 -4.51 7.85 -16.27
CA THR A 262 -3.71 9.04 -16.57
C THR A 262 -2.35 8.62 -17.13
N ASN A 263 -2.30 8.29 -18.41
CA ASN A 263 -1.05 8.04 -19.11
C ASN A 263 -0.38 9.37 -19.54
N ASN A 264 0.89 9.29 -19.95
CA ASN A 264 1.66 10.46 -20.36
C ASN A 264 1.44 10.84 -21.85
N GLY A 265 0.42 10.29 -22.51
CA GLY A 265 0.08 10.53 -23.91
C GLY A 265 -1.38 10.25 -24.22
N ASP A 266 -1.80 10.68 -25.42
CA ASP A 266 -3.13 10.36 -25.95
C ASP A 266 -3.05 9.05 -26.75
N TYR A 267 -3.16 7.92 -26.05
CA TYR A 267 -3.21 6.61 -26.70
C TYR A 267 -4.14 5.68 -25.93
N ASP A 268 -4.75 4.74 -26.67
CA ASP A 268 -5.57 3.69 -26.10
C ASP A 268 -4.65 2.55 -25.67
N ASP A 269 -4.51 2.38 -24.36
CA ASP A 269 -3.59 1.39 -23.79
C ASP A 269 -4.25 0.01 -23.59
N PHE A 270 -5.55 -0.11 -23.86
CA PHE A 270 -6.31 -1.34 -23.83
C PHE A 270 -7.36 -1.37 -24.93
N ASP A 271 -7.57 -2.54 -25.52
CA ASP A 271 -8.63 -2.78 -26.46
C ASP A 271 -10.01 -2.94 -25.77
N GLU A 272 -11.09 -2.91 -26.55
CA GLU A 272 -12.46 -3.06 -26.03
C GLU A 272 -12.67 -4.44 -25.41
N GLY A 273 -13.07 -4.47 -24.13
CA GLY A 273 -13.36 -5.69 -23.38
C GLY A 273 -12.16 -6.28 -22.64
N GLU A 274 -10.98 -5.69 -22.75
CA GLU A 274 -9.81 -6.11 -21.97
C GLU A 274 -9.89 -5.63 -20.53
N HIS A 275 -9.40 -6.47 -19.63
CA HIS A 275 -9.46 -6.21 -18.20
C HIS A 275 -8.06 -6.01 -17.58
N TYR A 276 -8.03 -5.50 -16.36
CA TYR A 276 -6.81 -5.08 -15.66
C TYR A 276 -5.74 -6.17 -15.48
N LEU A 277 -6.10 -7.46 -15.56
CA LEU A 277 -5.16 -8.58 -15.38
C LEU A 277 -4.59 -9.12 -16.70
N GLN A 278 -4.92 -8.48 -17.82
CA GLN A 278 -4.26 -8.68 -19.11
C GLN A 278 -3.09 -7.70 -19.27
N LEU A 279 -2.26 -7.89 -20.26
CA LEU A 279 -1.24 -6.91 -20.63
C LEU A 279 -1.90 -5.66 -21.20
N SER A 280 -1.27 -4.51 -21.04
CA SER A 280 -1.61 -3.32 -21.80
C SER A 280 -0.86 -3.33 -23.15
N ASN A 281 -1.35 -2.55 -24.12
CA ASN A 281 -0.71 -2.43 -25.44
C ASN A 281 0.75 -1.92 -25.33
N THR A 282 1.05 -1.05 -24.34
CA THR A 282 2.42 -0.60 -24.09
C THR A 282 3.30 -1.67 -23.46
N GLU A 283 2.75 -2.50 -22.58
CA GLU A 283 3.46 -3.65 -22.03
C GLU A 283 3.74 -4.71 -23.10
N GLU A 284 2.76 -5.02 -23.96
CA GLU A 284 2.96 -5.95 -25.08
C GLU A 284 4.05 -5.46 -26.02
N ALA A 285 4.02 -4.18 -26.41
CA ALA A 285 5.04 -3.62 -27.29
C ALA A 285 6.44 -3.67 -26.67
N MET A 286 6.57 -3.45 -25.34
CA MET A 286 7.84 -3.59 -24.64
C MET A 286 8.29 -5.07 -24.60
N ILE A 287 7.39 -6.01 -24.32
CA ILE A 287 7.69 -7.45 -24.31
C ILE A 287 8.15 -7.92 -25.69
N ASP A 288 7.44 -7.53 -26.77
CA ASP A 288 7.83 -7.83 -28.14
C ASP A 288 9.24 -7.35 -28.45
N LEU A 289 9.56 -6.11 -28.09
CA LEU A 289 10.88 -5.53 -28.30
C LEU A 289 11.96 -6.31 -27.52
N VAL A 290 11.74 -6.55 -26.23
CA VAL A 290 12.71 -7.22 -25.37
C VAL A 290 12.91 -8.67 -25.79
N CYS A 291 11.83 -9.41 -26.05
CA CYS A 291 11.90 -10.83 -26.47
C CYS A 291 12.48 -11.02 -27.87
N SER A 292 12.36 -10.02 -28.75
CA SER A 292 13.04 -10.06 -30.06
C SER A 292 14.52 -9.67 -30.00
N THR A 293 14.94 -8.97 -28.94
CA THR A 293 16.31 -8.48 -28.77
C THR A 293 17.18 -9.43 -27.95
N PHE A 294 16.63 -10.01 -26.87
CA PHE A 294 17.37 -10.82 -25.92
C PHE A 294 17.01 -12.31 -25.98
N GLU A 295 18.04 -13.17 -25.92
CA GLU A 295 17.85 -14.62 -25.94
C GLU A 295 17.43 -15.19 -24.58
N ASN A 296 17.79 -14.53 -23.49
CA ASN A 296 17.53 -14.98 -22.12
C ASN A 296 16.64 -13.97 -21.41
N VAL A 297 15.36 -14.28 -21.29
CA VAL A 297 14.38 -13.40 -20.67
C VAL A 297 13.76 -14.07 -19.45
N ILE A 298 13.75 -13.36 -18.34
CA ILE A 298 13.07 -13.73 -17.10
C ILE A 298 11.92 -12.75 -16.91
N VAL A 299 10.73 -13.25 -16.61
CA VAL A 299 9.57 -12.40 -16.31
C VAL A 299 9.27 -12.46 -14.83
N VAL A 300 9.14 -11.29 -14.19
CA VAL A 300 8.72 -11.13 -12.80
C VAL A 300 7.36 -10.47 -12.78
N ILE A 301 6.35 -11.20 -12.33
CA ILE A 301 4.98 -10.68 -12.15
C ILE A 301 4.81 -10.20 -10.71
N ASN A 302 4.87 -8.90 -10.50
CA ASN A 302 4.69 -8.29 -9.20
C ASN A 302 3.22 -7.92 -8.97
N SER A 303 2.43 -8.90 -8.57
CA SER A 303 0.99 -8.76 -8.41
C SER A 303 0.45 -9.58 -7.24
N ASN A 304 -0.51 -9.00 -6.49
CA ASN A 304 -1.29 -9.74 -5.49
C ASN A 304 -2.46 -10.54 -6.09
N ASN A 305 -2.68 -10.42 -7.40
CA ASN A 305 -3.75 -11.06 -8.14
C ASN A 305 -3.15 -11.98 -9.20
N THR A 306 -3.87 -13.01 -9.57
CA THR A 306 -3.46 -13.91 -10.65
C THR A 306 -3.68 -13.22 -11.99
N MET A 307 -2.58 -12.92 -12.71
CA MET A 307 -2.61 -12.41 -14.08
C MET A 307 -2.84 -13.54 -15.09
N GLU A 308 -3.36 -13.21 -16.26
CA GLU A 308 -3.31 -14.06 -17.43
C GLU A 308 -1.87 -14.15 -17.94
N LEU A 309 -1.39 -15.36 -18.20
CA LEU A 309 0.00 -15.65 -18.58
C LEU A 309 0.11 -16.49 -19.85
N ASP A 310 -0.95 -16.65 -20.62
CA ASP A 310 -0.96 -17.42 -21.88
C ASP A 310 -0.03 -16.82 -22.93
N TRP A 311 0.18 -15.50 -22.93
CA TRP A 311 1.14 -14.81 -23.78
C TRP A 311 2.60 -15.25 -23.58
N VAL A 312 2.95 -15.81 -22.42
CA VAL A 312 4.33 -16.27 -22.12
C VAL A 312 4.80 -17.36 -23.12
N ASP A 313 3.88 -18.18 -23.59
CA ASP A 313 4.19 -19.29 -24.49
C ASP A 313 4.37 -18.83 -25.96
N ASP A 314 4.07 -17.57 -26.26
CA ASP A 314 4.30 -16.98 -27.59
C ASP A 314 5.76 -16.56 -27.80
N TYR A 315 6.59 -16.55 -26.73
CA TYR A 315 7.98 -16.09 -26.79
C TYR A 315 8.96 -17.19 -26.34
N ASP A 316 9.69 -17.73 -27.28
CA ASP A 316 10.73 -18.76 -27.03
C ASP A 316 11.89 -18.24 -26.13
N SER A 317 12.13 -16.92 -26.10
CA SER A 317 13.17 -16.29 -25.28
C SER A 317 12.82 -16.22 -23.79
N ILE A 318 11.54 -16.36 -23.41
CA ILE A 318 11.12 -16.37 -22.00
C ILE A 318 11.43 -17.72 -21.38
N GLY A 319 12.61 -17.83 -20.77
CA GLY A 319 13.09 -19.06 -20.12
C GLY A 319 12.62 -19.25 -18.68
N ALA A 320 12.15 -18.20 -18.02
CA ALA A 320 11.63 -18.31 -16.65
C ALA A 320 10.56 -17.26 -16.34
N VAL A 321 9.60 -17.62 -15.48
CA VAL A 321 8.54 -16.74 -14.97
C VAL A 321 8.40 -16.90 -13.47
N ILE A 322 8.48 -15.80 -12.73
CA ILE A 322 8.37 -15.75 -11.28
C ILE A 322 7.17 -14.89 -10.89
N LEU A 323 6.30 -15.42 -10.03
CA LEU A 323 5.27 -14.61 -9.37
C LEU A 323 5.82 -14.08 -8.05
N ALA A 324 5.87 -12.75 -7.93
CA ALA A 324 6.33 -12.02 -6.75
C ALA A 324 5.19 -11.12 -6.24
N PRO A 325 4.38 -11.56 -5.27
CA PRO A 325 3.34 -10.73 -4.70
C PRO A 325 3.93 -9.55 -3.94
N GLY A 326 3.07 -8.67 -3.38
CA GLY A 326 3.54 -7.60 -2.50
C GLY A 326 4.25 -8.18 -1.27
N THR A 327 5.56 -7.96 -1.20
CA THR A 327 6.47 -8.64 -0.28
C THR A 327 6.75 -7.87 1.02
N GLY A 328 6.06 -6.74 1.23
CA GLY A 328 6.33 -5.85 2.37
C GLY A 328 7.69 -5.15 2.24
N GLU A 329 8.25 -4.72 3.37
CA GLU A 329 9.47 -3.91 3.37
C GLU A 329 10.74 -4.68 2.96
N THR A 330 10.83 -5.97 3.25
CA THR A 330 12.09 -6.72 3.09
C THR A 330 11.96 -8.01 2.28
N GLY A 331 10.75 -8.50 2.03
CA GLY A 331 10.56 -9.80 1.39
C GLY A 331 11.04 -9.87 -0.06
N MET A 332 11.09 -8.73 -0.79
CA MET A 332 11.63 -8.69 -2.14
C MET A 332 13.14 -9.03 -2.19
N SER A 333 13.86 -8.92 -1.07
CA SER A 333 15.26 -9.37 -0.98
C SER A 333 15.48 -10.87 -1.27
N ALA A 334 14.39 -11.64 -1.36
CA ALA A 334 14.40 -13.04 -1.75
C ALA A 334 14.44 -13.26 -3.27
N LEU A 335 14.20 -12.24 -4.08
CA LEU A 335 14.18 -12.36 -5.54
C LEU A 335 15.58 -12.57 -6.14
N GLY A 336 16.57 -11.82 -5.63
CA GLY A 336 17.98 -11.96 -6.03
C GLY A 336 18.59 -13.23 -5.49
#